data_f00b8442fc0428843d532bef3670751b
#
_entry.id   f00b8442fc0428843d532bef3670751b
#
_cell.length_a   1.000
_cell.length_b   1.000
_cell.length_c   1.000
_cell.angle_alpha   90.00
_cell.angle_beta   90.00
_cell.angle_gamma   90.00
#
_symmetry.space_group_name_H-M   'P 1'
#
loop_
_entity.id
_entity.type
_entity.pdbx_description
1 polymer ?
#
loop_
_entity_poly.entity_id
_entity_poly.type
_entity_poly.pdbx_seq_one_letter_code
_entity_poly.pdbx_strand_id
1 'polypeptide(L)'
;YKNLLSDYATKKGVIRTTPLGNTLTLKFAESALDNYALGKGTETDFLAINLASTDYVGHSYGPNSIEVEDTYIRLDKDLAAFFKMLDEKVGKNNYLVFLSADHGGANAEGFLKANKILGGFFDEGMEKNLGGELEKKYANSKLIL
;
A
#
# COMPACT_ATOMS: atom_id res chain seq x y z
N TYR A 1 8.82 -14.38 0.39
CA TYR A 1 10.00 -13.59 -0.06
C TYR A 1 11.20 -14.46 -0.51
N LYS A 2 11.02 -15.79 -0.66
CA LYS A 2 12.12 -16.77 -0.93
C LYS A 2 12.97 -16.42 -2.16
N ASN A 3 12.38 -15.81 -3.17
CA ASN A 3 13.04 -15.50 -4.45
C ASN A 3 13.15 -14.00 -4.71
N LEU A 4 13.07 -13.16 -3.66
CA LEU A 4 12.99 -11.71 -3.80
C LEU A 4 14.14 -11.13 -4.65
N LEU A 5 15.37 -11.62 -4.46
CA LEU A 5 16.54 -11.12 -5.22
C LEU A 5 16.50 -11.53 -6.69
N SER A 6 16.07 -12.77 -6.99
CA SER A 6 15.93 -13.23 -8.37
C SER A 6 14.76 -12.53 -9.07
N ASP A 7 13.66 -12.33 -8.36
CA ASP A 7 12.49 -11.63 -8.87
C ASP A 7 12.79 -10.14 -9.12
N TYR A 8 13.58 -9.50 -8.25
CA TYR A 8 14.01 -8.11 -8.44
C TYR A 8 14.87 -7.92 -9.69
N ALA A 9 15.72 -8.89 -10.03
CA ALA A 9 16.53 -8.85 -11.23
C ALA A 9 15.68 -8.85 -12.52
N THR A 10 14.51 -9.48 -12.49
CA THR A 10 13.61 -9.66 -13.64
C THR A 10 12.37 -8.76 -13.61
N LYS A 11 11.88 -8.43 -12.41
CA LYS A 11 10.66 -7.64 -12.19
C LYS A 11 10.96 -6.40 -11.37
N LYS A 12 11.24 -5.29 -12.05
CA LYS A 12 11.42 -3.99 -11.39
C LYS A 12 10.17 -3.66 -10.56
N GLY A 13 10.37 -3.26 -9.30
CA GLY A 13 9.29 -2.86 -8.40
C GLY A 13 8.71 -3.97 -7.52
N VAL A 14 9.25 -5.19 -7.54
CA VAL A 14 8.81 -6.28 -6.65
C VAL A 14 8.91 -5.90 -5.16
N ILE A 15 9.80 -4.97 -4.80
CA ILE A 15 9.97 -4.50 -3.41
C ILE A 15 8.67 -3.93 -2.82
N ARG A 16 7.82 -3.32 -3.65
CA ARG A 16 6.54 -2.74 -3.20
C ARG A 16 5.51 -3.79 -2.74
N THR A 17 5.65 -5.05 -3.20
CA THR A 17 4.83 -6.18 -2.74
C THR A 17 5.45 -6.90 -1.54
N THR A 18 6.27 -6.21 -0.78
CA THR A 18 6.94 -6.70 0.43
C THR A 18 6.94 -5.63 1.51
N PRO A 19 7.10 -5.99 2.79
CA PRO A 19 7.23 -5.02 3.90
C PRO A 19 8.38 -4.03 3.71
N LEU A 20 9.43 -4.45 2.97
CA LEU A 20 10.63 -3.63 2.75
C LEU A 20 10.34 -2.33 1.99
N GLY A 21 9.28 -2.28 1.19
CA GLY A 21 8.87 -1.05 0.51
C GLY A 21 8.44 0.03 1.50
N ASN A 22 7.69 -0.32 2.55
CA ASN A 22 7.33 0.63 3.63
C ASN A 22 8.58 1.09 4.38
N THR A 23 9.49 0.16 4.74
CA THR A 23 10.77 0.50 5.39
C THR A 23 11.57 1.50 4.55
N LEU A 24 11.66 1.26 3.24
CA LEU A 24 12.35 2.18 2.32
C LEU A 24 11.68 3.55 2.26
N THR A 25 10.35 3.60 2.21
CA THR A 25 9.59 4.85 2.22
C THR A 25 9.84 5.66 3.48
N LEU A 26 9.83 5.02 4.66
CA LEU A 26 10.12 5.69 5.93
C LEU A 26 11.58 6.17 6.00
N LYS A 27 12.54 5.41 5.49
CA LYS A 27 13.93 5.86 5.37
C LYS A 27 14.09 7.06 4.44
N PHE A 28 13.32 7.10 3.36
CA PHE A 28 13.30 8.26 2.47
C PHE A 28 12.66 9.48 3.16
N ALA A 29 11.59 9.30 3.92
CA ALA A 29 10.96 10.35 4.72
C ALA A 29 11.92 10.91 5.80
N GLU A 30 12.67 10.03 6.48
CA GLU A 30 13.73 10.41 7.42
C GLU A 30 14.81 11.28 6.74
N SER A 31 15.26 10.86 5.56
CA SER A 31 16.23 11.62 4.77
C SER A 31 15.68 12.96 4.30
N ALA A 32 14.40 13.03 3.91
CA ALA A 32 13.75 14.28 3.54
C ALA A 32 13.67 15.25 4.73
N LEU A 33 13.31 14.74 5.91
CA LEU A 33 13.23 15.53 7.13
C LEU A 33 14.57 16.18 7.47
N ASP A 34 15.67 15.46 7.29
CA ASP A 34 17.02 15.99 7.55
C ASP A 34 17.45 17.01 6.47
N ASN A 35 17.28 16.66 5.19
CA ASN A 35 17.83 17.48 4.09
C ASN A 35 17.03 18.76 3.85
N TYR A 36 15.75 18.76 4.17
CA TYR A 36 14.89 19.96 4.09
C TYR A 36 14.74 20.67 5.44
N ALA A 37 15.40 20.19 6.48
CA ALA A 37 15.35 20.75 7.84
C ALA A 37 13.90 20.92 8.36
N LEU A 38 12.99 19.96 8.04
CA LEU A 38 11.59 20.04 8.41
C LEU A 38 11.40 20.09 9.93
N GLY A 39 10.51 20.93 10.39
CA GLY A 39 10.24 21.17 11.81
C GLY A 39 11.32 22.03 12.51
N LYS A 40 12.21 22.69 11.77
CA LYS A 40 13.28 23.56 12.32
C LYS A 40 13.00 25.04 12.12
N GLY A 41 12.07 25.39 11.24
CA GLY A 41 11.68 26.75 10.94
C GLY A 41 10.67 27.34 11.94
N THR A 42 10.19 28.54 11.63
CA THR A 42 9.10 29.23 12.37
C THR A 42 7.74 28.90 11.79
N GLU A 43 7.70 28.44 10.56
CA GLU A 43 6.48 28.05 9.84
C GLU A 43 6.18 26.56 10.02
N THR A 44 4.91 26.20 9.83
CA THR A 44 4.49 24.79 9.89
C THR A 44 4.83 24.09 8.61
N ASP A 45 5.65 23.03 8.71
CA ASP A 45 5.93 22.13 7.61
C ASP A 45 4.87 21.03 7.49
N PHE A 46 4.70 20.49 6.29
CA PHE A 46 3.83 19.35 6.04
C PHE A 46 4.59 18.22 5.31
N LEU A 47 4.60 17.04 5.92
CA LEU A 47 5.21 15.85 5.33
C LEU A 47 4.14 14.78 5.11
N ALA A 48 3.82 14.49 3.85
CA ALA A 48 2.93 13.40 3.46
C ALA A 48 3.75 12.14 3.12
N ILE A 49 3.39 11.02 3.73
CA ILE A 49 4.07 9.73 3.53
C ILE A 49 3.03 8.71 3.08
N ASN A 50 3.25 8.09 1.92
CA ASN A 50 2.41 7.02 1.40
C ASN A 50 3.06 5.65 1.63
N LEU A 51 2.49 4.84 2.51
CA LEU A 51 2.96 3.48 2.85
C LEU A 51 2.30 2.43 1.95
N ALA A 52 2.46 2.59 0.64
CA ALA A 52 1.75 1.84 -0.39
C ALA A 52 2.03 0.32 -0.38
N SER A 53 3.14 -0.14 0.21
CA SER A 53 3.42 -1.59 0.24
C SER A 53 2.40 -2.39 1.03
N THR A 54 1.76 -1.81 2.03
CA THR A 54 0.68 -2.45 2.79
C THR A 54 -0.48 -2.82 1.87
N ASP A 55 -0.88 -1.90 1.00
CA ASP A 55 -1.92 -2.10 0.00
C ASP A 55 -1.53 -3.16 -1.05
N TYR A 56 -0.34 -3.04 -1.63
CA TYR A 56 0.15 -4.01 -2.62
C TYR A 56 0.24 -5.43 -2.09
N VAL A 57 0.65 -5.60 -0.83
CA VAL A 57 0.67 -6.92 -0.16
C VAL A 57 -0.76 -7.41 0.07
N GLY A 58 -1.65 -6.52 0.53
CA GLY A 58 -3.07 -6.83 0.73
C GLY A 58 -3.75 -7.32 -0.54
N HIS A 59 -3.55 -6.63 -1.66
CA HIS A 59 -4.07 -7.02 -2.97
C HIS A 59 -3.47 -8.33 -3.49
N SER A 60 -2.18 -8.56 -3.23
CA SER A 60 -1.48 -9.75 -3.74
C SER A 60 -1.81 -11.04 -3.00
N TYR A 61 -2.03 -10.97 -1.68
CA TYR A 61 -2.15 -12.14 -0.82
C TYR A 61 -3.48 -12.21 -0.06
N GLY A 62 -4.24 -11.13 -0.02
CA GLY A 62 -5.48 -11.01 0.72
C GLY A 62 -5.28 -10.64 2.20
N PRO A 63 -6.28 -9.98 2.82
CA PRO A 63 -6.15 -9.38 4.15
C PRO A 63 -5.94 -10.40 5.30
N ASN A 64 -6.25 -11.67 5.07
CA ASN A 64 -6.11 -12.74 6.07
C ASN A 64 -4.83 -13.56 5.87
N SER A 65 -3.89 -13.09 5.06
CA SER A 65 -2.64 -13.78 4.77
C SER A 65 -1.56 -13.48 5.81
N ILE A 66 -0.63 -14.44 5.97
CA ILE A 66 0.54 -14.26 6.84
C ILE A 66 1.47 -13.15 6.33
N GLU A 67 1.47 -12.91 5.01
CA GLU A 67 2.21 -11.83 4.38
C GLU A 67 1.71 -10.45 4.82
N VAL A 68 0.40 -10.30 4.94
CA VAL A 68 -0.21 -9.05 5.46
C VAL A 68 0.08 -8.91 6.94
N GLU A 69 -0.05 -9.97 7.74
CA GLU A 69 0.30 -9.96 9.17
C GLU A 69 1.76 -9.54 9.38
N ASP A 70 2.72 -10.18 8.69
CA ASP A 70 4.14 -9.81 8.75
C ASP A 70 4.38 -8.36 8.33
N THR A 71 3.64 -7.88 7.31
CA THR A 71 3.76 -6.50 6.85
C THR A 71 3.32 -5.50 7.93
N TYR A 72 2.22 -5.75 8.61
CA TYR A 72 1.74 -4.87 9.69
C TYR A 72 2.66 -4.91 10.91
N ILE A 73 3.15 -6.09 11.31
CA ILE A 73 4.08 -6.22 12.44
C ILE A 73 5.39 -5.46 12.18
N ARG A 74 5.89 -5.51 10.95
CA ARG A 74 7.10 -4.75 10.58
C ARG A 74 6.82 -3.26 10.48
N LEU A 75 5.69 -2.87 9.90
CA LEU A 75 5.29 -1.48 9.82
C LEU A 75 5.14 -0.85 11.21
N ASP A 76 4.56 -1.54 12.17
CA ASP A 76 4.46 -1.08 13.56
C ASP A 76 5.83 -0.78 14.17
N LYS A 77 6.80 -1.68 13.97
CA LYS A 77 8.19 -1.46 14.43
C LYS A 77 8.88 -0.30 13.73
N ASP A 78 8.68 -0.19 12.42
CA ASP A 78 9.26 0.89 11.61
C ASP A 78 8.66 2.25 12.01
N LEU A 79 7.34 2.32 12.26
CA LEU A 79 6.66 3.52 12.75
C LEU A 79 7.13 3.90 14.16
N ALA A 80 7.31 2.92 15.06
CA ALA A 80 7.83 3.19 16.39
C ALA A 80 9.25 3.81 16.34
N ALA A 81 10.11 3.29 15.45
CA ALA A 81 11.44 3.85 15.22
C ALA A 81 11.37 5.25 14.60
N PHE A 82 10.47 5.46 13.64
CA PHE A 82 10.25 6.76 12.99
C PHE A 82 9.74 7.81 13.98
N PHE A 83 8.78 7.49 14.83
CA PHE A 83 8.28 8.41 15.85
C PHE A 83 9.34 8.75 16.90
N LYS A 84 10.15 7.77 17.32
CA LYS A 84 11.29 8.04 18.18
C LYS A 84 12.27 9.04 17.56
N MET A 85 12.57 8.87 16.28
CA MET A 85 13.42 9.78 15.52
C MET A 85 12.78 11.20 15.42
N LEU A 86 11.46 11.30 15.24
CA LEU A 86 10.75 12.59 15.26
C LEU A 86 10.87 13.26 16.65
N ASP A 87 10.68 12.51 17.74
CA ASP A 87 10.87 13.03 19.11
C ASP A 87 12.27 13.60 19.32
N GLU A 88 13.29 12.93 18.79
CA GLU A 88 14.70 13.34 18.92
C GLU A 88 15.05 14.55 18.02
N LYS A 89 14.54 14.60 16.80
CA LYS A 89 14.92 15.61 15.80
C LYS A 89 14.04 16.85 15.81
N VAL A 90 12.73 16.69 15.93
CA VAL A 90 11.74 17.78 15.89
C VAL A 90 11.39 18.23 17.32
N GLY A 91 11.36 17.29 18.23
CA GLY A 91 10.99 17.50 19.64
C GLY A 91 9.59 16.98 19.94
N LYS A 92 9.48 16.29 21.05
CA LYS A 92 8.22 15.78 21.56
C LYS A 92 7.25 16.94 21.76
N ASN A 93 6.04 16.84 21.23
CA ASN A 93 4.98 17.86 21.21
C ASN A 93 5.14 19.00 20.17
N ASN A 94 6.13 18.94 19.29
CA ASN A 94 6.32 19.91 18.20
C ASN A 94 5.82 19.38 16.86
N TYR A 95 5.17 18.23 16.83
CA TYR A 95 4.57 17.67 15.63
C TYR A 95 3.23 17.01 15.91
N LEU A 96 2.39 16.94 14.90
CA LEU A 96 1.13 16.21 14.89
C LEU A 96 1.20 15.12 13.84
N VAL A 97 0.78 13.91 14.18
CA VAL A 97 0.65 12.80 13.24
C VAL A 97 -0.80 12.37 13.16
N PHE A 98 -1.27 12.13 11.96
CA PHE A 98 -2.51 11.41 11.71
C PHE A 98 -2.29 10.36 10.63
N LEU A 99 -3.01 9.26 10.72
CA LEU A 99 -2.97 8.14 9.81
C LEU A 99 -4.37 7.92 9.24
N SER A 100 -4.46 7.71 7.96
CA SER A 100 -5.70 7.33 7.27
C SER A 100 -5.43 6.26 6.24
N ALA A 101 -6.47 5.59 5.78
CA ALA A 101 -6.44 4.68 4.64
C ALA A 101 -7.51 5.13 3.64
N ASP A 102 -7.29 4.83 2.37
CA ASP A 102 -8.24 5.07 1.27
C ASP A 102 -9.35 4.01 1.25
N HIS A 103 -9.03 2.76 1.58
CA HIS A 103 -9.98 1.65 1.69
C HIS A 103 -9.48 0.53 2.61
N GLY A 104 -10.35 -0.43 2.91
CA GLY A 104 -10.00 -1.71 3.54
C GLY A 104 -9.77 -2.80 2.49
N GLY A 105 -9.37 -3.99 2.93
CA GLY A 105 -9.18 -5.15 2.06
C GLY A 105 -10.40 -6.06 1.99
N ALA A 106 -10.86 -6.43 0.79
CA ALA A 106 -11.84 -7.49 0.61
C ALA A 106 -11.20 -8.86 0.85
N ASN A 107 -11.99 -9.79 1.40
CA ASN A 107 -11.52 -11.16 1.59
C ASN A 107 -11.25 -11.84 0.24
N ALA A 108 -10.12 -12.53 0.13
CA ALA A 108 -9.80 -13.33 -1.04
C ALA A 108 -10.81 -14.48 -1.24
N GLU A 109 -11.11 -14.82 -2.50
CA GLU A 109 -12.07 -15.88 -2.83
C GLU A 109 -11.73 -17.21 -2.16
N GLY A 110 -10.47 -17.60 -2.12
CA GLY A 110 -10.00 -18.82 -1.46
C GLY A 110 -10.33 -18.85 0.03
N PHE A 111 -10.20 -17.71 0.71
CA PHE A 111 -10.60 -17.57 2.11
C PHE A 111 -12.12 -17.70 2.29
N LEU A 112 -12.91 -17.03 1.45
CA LEU A 112 -14.37 -17.12 1.50
C LEU A 112 -14.84 -18.55 1.29
N LYS A 113 -14.31 -19.25 0.28
CA LYS A 113 -14.62 -20.64 -0.02
C LYS A 113 -14.25 -21.59 1.12
N ALA A 114 -13.05 -21.45 1.68
CA ALA A 114 -12.59 -22.27 2.81
C ALA A 114 -13.47 -22.09 4.06
N ASN A 115 -14.02 -20.90 4.27
CA ASN A 115 -14.89 -20.56 5.39
C ASN A 115 -16.39 -20.67 5.08
N LYS A 116 -16.76 -21.21 3.90
CA LYS A 116 -18.16 -21.36 3.46
C LYS A 116 -18.95 -20.03 3.47
N ILE A 117 -18.26 -18.92 3.20
CA ILE A 117 -18.85 -17.60 3.07
C ILE A 117 -19.20 -17.39 1.59
N LEU A 118 -20.38 -16.84 1.33
CA LEU A 118 -20.80 -16.49 -0.03
C LEU A 118 -19.88 -15.43 -0.60
N GLY A 119 -19.39 -15.68 -1.79
CA GLY A 119 -18.52 -14.76 -2.54
C GLY A 119 -18.21 -15.34 -3.90
N GLY A 120 -17.65 -14.53 -4.76
CA GLY A 120 -17.28 -14.91 -6.10
C GLY A 120 -16.14 -14.06 -6.63
N PHE A 121 -15.62 -14.47 -7.76
CA PHE A 121 -14.59 -13.76 -8.49
C PHE A 121 -15.25 -12.94 -9.60
N PHE A 122 -14.89 -11.69 -9.74
CA PHE A 122 -15.27 -10.89 -10.88
C PHE A 122 -14.33 -11.22 -12.06
N ASP A 123 -14.90 -11.77 -13.11
CA ASP A 123 -14.13 -12.08 -14.32
C ASP A 123 -13.98 -10.81 -15.18
N GLU A 124 -12.78 -10.29 -15.29
CA GLU A 124 -12.46 -9.13 -16.14
C GLU A 124 -12.81 -9.36 -17.61
N GLY A 125 -12.93 -10.63 -18.06
CA GLY A 125 -13.43 -10.98 -19.38
C GLY A 125 -14.90 -10.60 -19.59
N MET A 126 -15.70 -10.58 -18.52
CA MET A 126 -17.11 -10.15 -18.59
C MET A 126 -17.24 -8.66 -18.93
N GLU A 127 -16.36 -7.82 -18.40
CA GLU A 127 -16.33 -6.38 -18.69
C GLU A 127 -16.06 -6.12 -20.17
N LYS A 128 -15.07 -6.80 -20.75
CA LYS A 128 -14.75 -6.71 -22.18
C LYS A 128 -15.89 -7.20 -23.07
N ASN A 129 -16.54 -8.29 -22.67
CA ASN A 129 -17.70 -8.83 -23.40
C ASN A 129 -18.87 -7.87 -23.35
N LEU A 130 -19.18 -7.31 -22.17
CA LEU A 130 -20.24 -6.32 -22.00
C LEU A 130 -19.95 -5.04 -22.82
N GLY A 131 -18.71 -4.55 -22.79
CA GLY A 131 -18.26 -3.42 -23.60
C GLY A 131 -18.52 -3.66 -25.09
N GLY A 132 -18.10 -4.82 -25.60
CA GLY A 132 -18.33 -5.19 -27.01
C GLY A 132 -19.80 -5.35 -27.38
N GLU A 133 -20.66 -5.83 -26.49
CA GLU A 133 -22.10 -5.91 -26.71
C GLU A 133 -22.76 -4.52 -26.72
N LEU A 134 -22.36 -3.66 -25.81
CA LEU A 134 -22.87 -2.27 -25.74
C LEU A 134 -22.43 -1.44 -26.95
N GLU A 135 -21.18 -1.60 -27.39
CA GLU A 135 -20.68 -0.96 -28.61
C GLU A 135 -21.52 -1.38 -29.85
N LYS A 136 -21.79 -2.68 -29.99
CA LYS A 136 -22.63 -3.19 -31.07
C LYS A 136 -24.05 -2.64 -30.99
N LYS A 137 -24.63 -2.57 -29.80
CA LYS A 137 -26.03 -2.17 -29.60
C LYS A 137 -26.24 -0.67 -29.79
N TYR A 138 -25.28 0.16 -29.38
CA TYR A 138 -25.44 1.61 -29.36
C TYR A 138 -24.54 2.35 -30.35
N ALA A 139 -23.77 1.63 -31.16
CA ALA A 139 -22.83 2.19 -32.14
C ALA A 139 -21.88 3.27 -31.59
N ASN A 140 -21.50 3.12 -30.33
CA ASN A 140 -20.64 4.05 -29.62
C ASN A 140 -19.48 3.29 -28.97
N SER A 141 -18.25 3.57 -29.39
CA SER A 141 -17.03 2.88 -29.01
C SER A 141 -16.43 3.29 -27.65
N LYS A 142 -17.14 4.02 -26.80
CA LYS A 142 -16.63 4.52 -25.52
C LYS A 142 -17.68 4.53 -24.41
N LEU A 143 -18.46 3.48 -24.31
CA LEU A 143 -19.47 3.36 -23.26
C LEU A 143 -18.92 2.83 -21.94
N ILE A 144 -17.77 2.15 -21.98
CA ILE A 144 -17.04 1.70 -20.78
C ILE A 144 -15.57 2.09 -20.97
N LEU A 145 -14.98 2.70 -19.98
CA LEU A 145 -13.59 3.09 -19.94
C LEU A 145 -12.72 1.96 -19.42
#